data_0f9ec85cc57973bdc4029f05820443ce
#
_entry.id   0f9ec85cc57973bdc4029f05820443ce
#
_cell.length_a   1.000
_cell.length_b   1.000
_cell.length_c   1.000
_cell.angle_alpha   90.00
_cell.angle_beta   90.00
_cell.angle_gamma   90.00
#
_symmetry.space_group_name_H-M   'P 1'
#
loop_
_entity.id
_entity.type
_entity.pdbx_description
1 polymer ?
#
loop_
_entity_poly.entity_id
_entity_poly.type
_entity_poly.pdbx_seq_one_letter_code
_entity_poly.pdbx_strand_id
1 'polypeptide(L)'
;MGELLLFFSNILFLLFLVLGFTFLLLRRLFIIKQNPNKNLPHGSMGWPICGETLAFLKPHKSNSTGSFLQQHCSIYGQVFKSHLFCSPAIVSCDHELNMFILQNEEKYFQASYPKPMHGILGKLSLLTVSGDLHKKLRNVAVSFIGASKSTPAFLHSVEKLSISMMESWKERKQITFCYEIRKFTINLMVKHLLSIEPEEPIAFKILEDFQTFMKGFVSLPVYIPGTHYANAVKARARLSRTVREIIRERQHENMRAGEGDFLDVILKKRSLSEEETVSIVLDIMLGGYETTATLLALIVYFLAHAPAVFQKLKEEHRAIRKSKQDEEPLNWEDYQQMEFTNNVILEAMRCGNVVKFVHREAIRDVKFKEYLIPSGWKVLPVFTAAHFDPNLHENPSEFNPSRWTVCNQLCPGAELAKVEISFFLHHLVLNYR
;
A
#
# COMPACT_ATOMS: atom_id res chain seq x y z
N MET A 1 32.15 36.06 31.17
CA MET A 1 31.86 36.57 29.81
C MET A 1 31.20 35.49 28.93
N GLY A 2 31.63 34.23 29.00
CA GLY A 2 31.05 33.13 28.24
C GLY A 2 29.60 32.76 28.63
N GLU A 3 29.29 32.72 29.94
CA GLU A 3 27.92 32.39 30.41
C GLU A 3 26.89 33.46 30.03
N LEU A 4 27.30 34.73 30.01
CA LEU A 4 26.43 35.82 29.59
C LEU A 4 26.11 35.77 28.10
N LEU A 5 27.07 35.38 27.25
CA LEU A 5 26.91 35.18 25.82
C LEU A 5 25.98 33.97 25.51
N LEU A 6 26.12 32.87 26.26
CA LEU A 6 25.24 31.72 26.19
C LEU A 6 23.79 32.05 26.60
N PHE A 7 23.64 32.85 27.66
CA PHE A 7 22.34 33.31 28.15
C PHE A 7 21.63 34.19 27.10
N PHE A 8 22.35 35.16 26.51
CA PHE A 8 21.80 35.99 25.43
C PHE A 8 21.48 35.18 24.15
N SER A 9 22.32 34.21 23.80
CA SER A 9 22.05 33.30 22.66
C SER A 9 20.79 32.48 22.86
N ASN A 10 20.57 31.94 24.07
CA ASN A 10 19.36 31.17 24.37
C ASN A 10 18.10 32.06 24.39
N ILE A 11 18.17 33.30 24.89
CA ILE A 11 17.03 34.24 24.83
C ILE A 11 16.72 34.60 23.37
N LEU A 12 17.73 34.86 22.55
CA LEU A 12 17.55 35.21 21.13
C LEU A 12 16.92 34.04 20.36
N PHE A 13 17.35 32.81 20.63
CA PHE A 13 16.78 31.61 20.07
C PHE A 13 15.31 31.40 20.49
N LEU A 14 15.01 31.64 21.78
CA LEU A 14 13.63 31.55 22.29
C LEU A 14 12.73 32.61 21.65
N LEU A 15 13.20 33.83 21.51
CA LEU A 15 12.51 34.92 20.82
C LEU A 15 12.25 34.58 19.34
N PHE A 16 13.22 33.99 18.65
CA PHE A 16 13.06 33.53 17.26
C PHE A 16 12.00 32.45 17.12
N LEU A 17 11.97 31.50 18.08
CA LEU A 17 10.91 30.45 18.10
C LEU A 17 9.53 31.04 18.35
N VAL A 18 9.40 32.00 19.29
CA VAL A 18 8.12 32.66 19.60
C VAL A 18 7.64 33.50 18.42
N LEU A 19 8.52 34.28 17.79
CA LEU A 19 8.19 35.06 16.60
C LEU A 19 7.83 34.17 15.40
N GLY A 20 8.55 33.08 15.17
CA GLY A 20 8.23 32.08 14.15
C GLY A 20 6.87 31.44 14.39
N PHE A 21 6.57 31.08 15.63
CA PHE A 21 5.29 30.49 16.01
C PHE A 21 4.13 31.49 15.87
N THR A 22 4.29 32.75 16.31
CA THR A 22 3.28 33.79 16.13
C THR A 22 3.05 34.13 14.67
N PHE A 23 4.10 34.17 13.83
CA PHE A 23 3.96 34.36 12.40
C PHE A 23 3.17 33.22 11.73
N LEU A 24 3.45 31.96 12.11
CA LEU A 24 2.70 30.80 11.60
C LEU A 24 1.23 30.82 12.04
N LEU A 25 0.97 31.23 13.29
CA LEU A 25 -0.41 31.42 13.80
C LEU A 25 -1.16 32.51 13.04
N LEU A 26 -0.54 33.67 12.85
CA LEU A 26 -1.14 34.78 12.10
C LEU A 26 -1.40 34.43 10.64
N ARG A 27 -0.43 33.77 9.98
CA ARG A 27 -0.58 33.25 8.62
C ARG A 27 -1.76 32.27 8.52
N ARG A 28 -1.94 31.39 9.51
CA ARG A 28 -3.05 30.44 9.56
C ARG A 28 -4.40 31.15 9.74
N LEU A 29 -4.48 32.12 10.65
CA LEU A 29 -5.69 32.93 10.85
C LEU A 29 -6.03 33.73 9.59
N PHE A 30 -5.03 34.24 8.88
CA PHE A 30 -5.22 34.96 7.62
C PHE A 30 -5.77 34.05 6.51
N ILE A 31 -5.25 32.82 6.35
CA ILE A 31 -5.75 31.82 5.38
C ILE A 31 -7.19 31.42 5.70
N ILE A 32 -7.54 31.26 6.98
CA ILE A 32 -8.90 30.96 7.42
C ILE A 32 -9.87 32.13 7.12
N LYS A 33 -9.39 33.36 7.24
CA LYS A 33 -10.18 34.59 7.06
C LYS A 33 -10.44 34.98 5.59
N GLN A 34 -9.61 34.51 4.65
CA GLN A 34 -9.68 34.90 3.25
C GLN A 34 -10.82 34.25 2.43
N ASN A 35 -11.60 33.30 2.99
CA ASN A 35 -12.66 32.63 2.27
C ASN A 35 -14.00 32.51 3.04
N PRO A 36 -14.64 33.62 3.46
CA PRO A 36 -15.89 33.54 4.20
C PRO A 36 -17.10 33.10 3.36
N ASN A 37 -17.02 33.13 2.02
CA ASN A 37 -18.15 32.89 1.10
C ASN A 37 -18.06 31.58 0.31
N LYS A 38 -17.17 30.67 0.63
CA LYS A 38 -17.12 29.38 -0.06
C LYS A 38 -17.86 28.34 0.78
N ASN A 39 -18.73 27.55 0.16
CA ASN A 39 -19.42 26.40 0.77
C ASN A 39 -18.42 25.27 1.11
N LEU A 40 -17.46 25.58 1.98
CA LEU A 40 -16.50 24.60 2.49
C LEU A 40 -17.25 23.63 3.43
N PRO A 41 -16.91 22.34 3.40
CA PRO A 41 -17.41 21.41 4.41
C PRO A 41 -17.13 21.90 5.84
N HIS A 42 -18.03 21.60 6.77
CA HIS A 42 -17.80 21.84 8.19
C HIS A 42 -16.61 21.01 8.68
N GLY A 43 -15.99 21.39 9.79
CA GLY A 43 -14.88 20.62 10.36
C GLY A 43 -13.97 21.41 11.26
N SER A 44 -12.96 20.76 11.79
CA SER A 44 -11.94 21.31 12.66
C SER A 44 -10.59 21.41 11.93
N MET A 45 -9.79 22.41 12.31
CA MET A 45 -8.41 22.52 11.82
C MET A 45 -7.40 22.02 12.85
N GLY A 46 -7.86 21.59 14.04
CA GLY A 46 -7.01 21.08 15.11
C GLY A 46 -5.92 22.03 15.58
N TRP A 47 -4.81 21.48 16.06
CA TRP A 47 -3.67 22.23 16.60
C TRP A 47 -2.92 23.03 15.53
N PRO A 48 -2.28 24.17 15.90
CA PRO A 48 -1.37 24.86 15.00
C PRO A 48 -0.29 23.89 14.47
N ILE A 49 0.10 24.02 13.20
CA ILE A 49 1.13 23.23 12.51
C ILE A 49 0.74 21.76 12.31
N CYS A 50 0.57 20.99 13.39
CA CYS A 50 0.31 19.53 13.33
C CYS A 50 -1.14 19.20 12.89
N GLY A 51 -2.07 20.14 13.10
CA GLY A 51 -3.48 19.87 12.84
C GLY A 51 -4.03 18.73 13.71
N GLU A 52 -4.72 17.82 13.07
CA GLU A 52 -5.31 16.63 13.68
C GLU A 52 -4.58 15.33 13.26
N THR A 53 -3.39 15.45 12.66
CA THR A 53 -2.63 14.30 12.12
C THR A 53 -2.40 13.20 13.14
N LEU A 54 -2.05 13.53 14.37
CA LEU A 54 -1.78 12.53 15.41
C LEU A 54 -3.06 11.78 15.83
N ALA A 55 -4.19 12.48 15.90
CA ALA A 55 -5.49 11.87 16.18
C ALA A 55 -5.94 10.97 15.02
N PHE A 56 -5.73 11.41 13.77
CA PHE A 56 -6.04 10.66 12.56
C PHE A 56 -5.20 9.37 12.44
N LEU A 57 -3.91 9.43 12.79
CA LEU A 57 -2.99 8.29 12.72
C LEU A 57 -3.05 7.36 13.94
N LYS A 58 -3.90 7.65 14.93
CA LYS A 58 -4.01 6.81 16.13
C LYS A 58 -4.36 5.37 15.75
N PRO A 59 -3.59 4.37 16.22
CA PRO A 59 -3.86 2.97 15.91
C PRO A 59 -5.27 2.55 16.36
N HIS A 60 -5.94 1.78 15.52
CA HIS A 60 -7.24 1.19 15.79
C HIS A 60 -7.34 -0.20 15.11
N LYS A 61 -8.35 -1.00 15.49
CA LYS A 61 -8.59 -2.31 14.88
C LYS A 61 -8.81 -2.17 13.37
N SER A 62 -8.34 -3.12 12.57
CA SER A 62 -8.51 -3.11 11.11
C SER A 62 -9.98 -3.10 10.68
N ASN A 63 -10.82 -3.84 11.39
CA ASN A 63 -12.26 -3.92 11.16
C ASN A 63 -13.05 -2.77 11.83
N SER A 64 -12.51 -1.57 11.82
CA SER A 64 -13.11 -0.36 12.42
C SER A 64 -12.71 0.86 11.62
N THR A 65 -13.58 1.87 11.55
CA THR A 65 -13.29 3.18 10.97
C THR A 65 -12.34 4.02 11.84
N GLY A 66 -12.19 3.66 13.12
CA GLY A 66 -11.40 4.40 14.11
C GLY A 66 -12.13 5.60 14.73
N SER A 67 -11.72 5.95 15.95
CA SER A 67 -12.39 6.98 16.75
C SER A 67 -12.39 8.36 16.09
N PHE A 68 -11.32 8.73 15.38
CA PHE A 68 -11.21 10.01 14.69
C PHE A 68 -12.33 10.18 13.66
N LEU A 69 -12.46 9.23 12.73
CA LEU A 69 -13.49 9.28 11.69
C LEU A 69 -14.90 9.21 12.28
N GLN A 70 -15.11 8.32 13.27
CA GLN A 70 -16.41 8.18 13.93
C GLN A 70 -16.87 9.50 14.55
N GLN A 71 -16.00 10.17 15.31
CA GLN A 71 -16.31 11.46 15.95
C GLN A 71 -16.54 12.56 14.93
N HIS A 72 -15.69 12.68 13.91
CA HIS A 72 -15.83 13.74 12.92
C HIS A 72 -17.06 13.54 12.04
N CYS A 73 -17.34 12.32 11.60
CA CYS A 73 -18.55 12.03 10.83
C CYS A 73 -19.82 12.27 11.64
N SER A 74 -19.84 12.00 12.96
CA SER A 74 -21.00 12.25 13.80
C SER A 74 -21.26 13.75 14.02
N ILE A 75 -20.22 14.60 14.04
CA ILE A 75 -20.31 16.03 14.30
C ILE A 75 -20.52 16.84 13.01
N TYR A 76 -19.76 16.50 11.96
CA TYR A 76 -19.64 17.33 10.76
C TYR A 76 -20.25 16.69 9.50
N GLY A 77 -20.68 15.43 9.56
CA GLY A 77 -21.17 14.66 8.41
C GLY A 77 -20.05 13.89 7.68
N GLN A 78 -20.44 13.20 6.60
CA GLN A 78 -19.55 12.29 5.87
C GLN A 78 -18.41 13.00 5.10
N VAL A 79 -18.53 14.31 4.87
CA VAL A 79 -17.50 15.13 4.22
C VAL A 79 -17.15 16.28 5.13
N PHE A 80 -15.91 16.35 5.57
CA PHE A 80 -15.49 17.39 6.50
C PHE A 80 -14.08 17.92 6.20
N LYS A 81 -13.82 19.17 6.61
CA LYS A 81 -12.47 19.74 6.55
C LYS A 81 -11.68 19.41 7.79
N SER A 82 -10.37 19.25 7.60
CA SER A 82 -9.38 19.04 8.66
C SER A 82 -8.07 19.67 8.26
N HIS A 83 -7.07 19.59 9.14
CA HIS A 83 -5.68 19.90 8.82
C HIS A 83 -4.84 18.66 9.10
N LEU A 84 -4.42 17.98 8.03
CA LEU A 84 -3.70 16.71 8.11
C LEU A 84 -2.38 16.81 7.35
N PHE A 85 -1.34 16.16 7.88
CA PHE A 85 -0.01 16.13 7.26
C PHE A 85 0.52 17.52 6.90
N CYS A 86 0.33 18.47 7.82
CA CYS A 86 0.72 19.88 7.70
C CYS A 86 0.04 20.64 6.53
N SER A 87 -1.13 20.19 6.08
CA SER A 87 -1.88 20.79 4.98
C SER A 87 -3.38 20.82 5.26
N PRO A 88 -4.10 21.86 4.76
CA PRO A 88 -5.55 21.84 4.78
C PRO A 88 -6.06 20.68 3.93
N ALA A 89 -7.06 19.94 4.43
CA ALA A 89 -7.57 18.74 3.82
C ALA A 89 -9.08 18.64 3.89
N ILE A 90 -9.70 18.07 2.87
CA ILE A 90 -11.05 17.54 2.89
C ILE A 90 -10.94 16.04 3.09
N VAL A 91 -11.57 15.52 4.13
CA VAL A 91 -11.70 14.09 4.39
C VAL A 91 -13.07 13.65 3.93
N SER A 92 -13.13 12.65 3.06
CA SER A 92 -14.37 12.14 2.52
C SER A 92 -14.60 10.70 2.96
N CYS A 93 -15.66 10.51 3.74
CA CYS A 93 -16.27 9.22 4.04
C CYS A 93 -17.49 8.95 3.14
N ASP A 94 -17.86 9.89 2.24
CA ASP A 94 -18.96 9.77 1.30
C ASP A 94 -18.53 8.93 0.08
N HIS A 95 -19.27 7.86 -0.18
CA HIS A 95 -18.99 6.94 -1.28
C HIS A 95 -19.02 7.62 -2.66
N GLU A 96 -20.00 8.48 -2.91
CA GLU A 96 -20.16 9.14 -4.21
C GLU A 96 -19.02 10.13 -4.47
N LEU A 97 -18.64 10.92 -3.44
CA LEU A 97 -17.49 11.82 -3.54
C LEU A 97 -16.19 11.03 -3.75
N ASN A 98 -16.00 9.92 -3.04
CA ASN A 98 -14.82 9.06 -3.22
C ASN A 98 -14.72 8.54 -4.67
N MET A 99 -15.82 8.04 -5.23
CA MET A 99 -15.87 7.61 -6.63
C MET A 99 -15.62 8.78 -7.59
N PHE A 100 -16.21 9.93 -7.35
CA PHE A 100 -15.99 11.13 -8.16
C PHE A 100 -14.52 11.55 -8.17
N ILE A 101 -13.84 11.54 -7.00
CA ILE A 101 -12.41 11.89 -6.90
C ILE A 101 -11.56 10.92 -7.72
N LEU A 102 -11.79 9.61 -7.60
CA LEU A 102 -11.00 8.59 -8.29
C LEU A 102 -11.23 8.58 -9.81
N GLN A 103 -12.45 8.84 -10.26
CA GLN A 103 -12.79 8.87 -11.69
C GLN A 103 -12.32 10.15 -12.39
N ASN A 104 -12.01 11.20 -11.65
CA ASN A 104 -11.57 12.48 -12.19
C ASN A 104 -10.10 12.79 -11.88
N GLU A 105 -9.29 11.76 -11.75
CA GLU A 105 -7.83 11.88 -11.64
C GLU A 105 -7.27 12.53 -12.92
N GLU A 106 -6.26 13.35 -12.80
CA GLU A 106 -5.66 14.22 -13.83
C GLU A 106 -6.57 15.34 -14.38
N LYS A 107 -7.88 15.26 -14.20
CA LYS A 107 -8.84 16.30 -14.63
C LYS A 107 -9.11 17.34 -13.53
N TYR A 108 -9.38 16.87 -12.32
CA TYR A 108 -9.70 17.69 -11.15
C TYR A 108 -8.79 17.39 -9.97
N PHE A 109 -8.23 16.22 -9.91
CA PHE A 109 -7.41 15.74 -8.80
C PHE A 109 -6.12 15.12 -9.32
N GLN A 110 -5.08 15.18 -8.49
CA GLN A 110 -3.82 14.48 -8.74
C GLN A 110 -3.34 13.77 -7.47
N ALA A 111 -2.50 12.74 -7.65
CA ALA A 111 -1.83 12.10 -6.52
C ALA A 111 -0.94 13.13 -5.79
N SER A 112 -1.03 13.19 -4.47
CA SER A 112 -0.29 14.19 -3.70
C SER A 112 0.10 13.67 -2.32
N TYR A 113 1.05 12.77 -2.31
CA TYR A 113 1.61 12.22 -1.08
C TYR A 113 2.42 13.26 -0.30
N PRO A 114 2.50 13.15 1.05
CA PRO A 114 3.32 14.04 1.86
C PRO A 114 4.78 14.09 1.39
N LYS A 115 5.38 15.29 1.41
CA LYS A 115 6.77 15.50 0.94
C LYS A 115 7.81 14.51 1.50
N PRO A 116 7.75 14.08 2.77
CA PRO A 116 8.69 13.09 3.29
C PRO A 116 8.64 11.75 2.55
N MET A 117 7.48 11.35 2.03
CA MET A 117 7.36 10.11 1.26
C MET A 117 8.15 10.16 -0.05
N HIS A 118 8.29 11.34 -0.67
CA HIS A 118 9.14 11.50 -1.86
C HIS A 118 10.63 11.21 -1.57
N GLY A 119 11.10 11.49 -0.35
CA GLY A 119 12.46 11.15 0.08
C GLY A 119 12.70 9.64 0.21
N ILE A 120 11.66 8.89 0.60
CA ILE A 120 11.71 7.43 0.70
C ILE A 120 11.47 6.79 -0.68
N LEU A 121 10.41 7.16 -1.39
CA LEU A 121 10.01 6.56 -2.67
C LEU A 121 10.95 6.94 -3.83
N GLY A 122 11.50 8.16 -3.79
CA GLY A 122 12.27 8.74 -4.89
C GLY A 122 11.40 9.54 -5.87
N LYS A 123 12.09 10.29 -6.75
CA LYS A 123 11.45 11.27 -7.65
C LYS A 123 10.68 10.64 -8.81
N LEU A 124 11.06 9.42 -9.22
CA LEU A 124 10.47 8.71 -10.37
C LEU A 124 9.53 7.57 -9.94
N SER A 125 9.14 7.52 -8.67
CA SER A 125 8.17 6.51 -8.20
C SER A 125 6.81 6.74 -8.82
N LEU A 126 6.15 5.65 -9.25
CA LEU A 126 4.79 5.62 -9.76
C LEU A 126 3.77 6.30 -8.83
N LEU A 127 4.04 6.28 -7.52
CA LEU A 127 3.20 6.92 -6.51
C LEU A 127 3.38 8.46 -6.45
N THR A 128 4.48 9.01 -6.99
CA THR A 128 4.84 10.42 -6.85
C THR A 128 4.85 11.19 -8.15
N VAL A 129 4.95 10.49 -9.28
CA VAL A 129 4.91 11.09 -10.61
C VAL A 129 3.46 11.28 -11.10
N SER A 130 3.27 12.17 -12.07
CA SER A 130 1.97 12.46 -12.69
C SER A 130 2.12 12.62 -14.21
N GLY A 131 1.01 12.78 -14.92
CA GLY A 131 0.99 13.02 -16.36
C GLY A 131 1.53 11.84 -17.18
N ASP A 132 2.22 12.15 -18.28
CA ASP A 132 2.65 11.14 -19.25
C ASP A 132 3.66 10.14 -18.70
N LEU A 133 4.53 10.55 -17.79
CA LEU A 133 5.47 9.64 -17.13
C LEU A 133 4.72 8.62 -16.26
N HIS A 134 3.71 9.06 -15.49
CA HIS A 134 2.86 8.16 -14.73
C HIS A 134 2.17 7.14 -15.64
N LYS A 135 1.57 7.60 -16.76
CA LYS A 135 0.91 6.71 -17.73
C LYS A 135 1.88 5.69 -18.31
N LYS A 136 3.08 6.14 -18.70
CA LYS A 136 4.15 5.28 -19.25
C LYS A 136 4.52 4.17 -18.26
N LEU A 137 4.89 4.53 -17.01
CA LEU A 137 5.29 3.56 -15.99
C LEU A 137 4.15 2.62 -15.60
N ARG A 138 2.92 3.17 -15.43
CA ARG A 138 1.74 2.37 -15.13
C ARG A 138 1.44 1.34 -16.22
N ASN A 139 1.53 1.73 -17.49
CA ASN A 139 1.29 0.81 -18.61
C ASN A 139 2.31 -0.33 -18.63
N VAL A 140 3.58 -0.07 -18.32
CA VAL A 140 4.62 -1.09 -18.21
C VAL A 140 4.27 -2.07 -17.09
N ALA A 141 3.92 -1.59 -15.89
CA ALA A 141 3.54 -2.43 -14.76
C ALA A 141 2.30 -3.27 -15.05
N VAL A 142 1.23 -2.66 -15.57
CA VAL A 142 -0.04 -3.35 -15.90
C VAL A 142 0.17 -4.42 -16.96
N SER A 143 0.93 -4.13 -18.01
CA SER A 143 1.22 -5.09 -19.08
C SER A 143 1.96 -6.31 -18.58
N PHE A 144 2.95 -6.10 -17.69
CA PHE A 144 3.70 -7.20 -17.10
C PHE A 144 2.83 -8.06 -16.18
N ILE A 145 2.13 -7.44 -15.23
CA ILE A 145 1.24 -8.13 -14.28
C ILE A 145 0.18 -8.95 -15.03
N GLY A 146 -0.42 -8.36 -16.07
CA GLY A 146 -1.43 -9.02 -16.88
C GLY A 146 -0.90 -10.25 -17.64
N ALA A 147 0.32 -10.16 -18.17
CA ALA A 147 0.95 -11.25 -18.91
C ALA A 147 1.46 -12.39 -18.00
N SER A 148 1.91 -12.05 -16.79
CA SER A 148 2.63 -12.99 -15.92
C SER A 148 1.72 -13.87 -15.07
N LYS A 149 0.57 -13.37 -14.63
CA LYS A 149 -0.28 -13.99 -13.61
C LYS A 149 -0.76 -15.42 -13.90
N SER A 150 -0.83 -15.82 -15.17
CA SER A 150 -1.29 -17.14 -15.61
C SER A 150 -0.18 -17.99 -16.23
N THR A 151 1.07 -17.52 -16.23
CA THR A 151 2.16 -18.32 -16.82
C THR A 151 2.47 -19.53 -15.94
N PRO A 152 2.70 -20.72 -16.53
CA PRO A 152 3.05 -21.92 -15.77
C PRO A 152 4.28 -21.71 -14.87
N ALA A 153 5.28 -20.97 -15.33
CA ALA A 153 6.47 -20.67 -14.57
C ALA A 153 6.17 -19.84 -13.29
N PHE A 154 5.27 -18.84 -13.38
CA PHE A 154 4.85 -18.06 -12.22
C PHE A 154 4.04 -18.93 -11.25
N LEU A 155 3.03 -19.65 -11.73
CA LEU A 155 2.18 -20.51 -10.91
C LEU A 155 3.01 -21.55 -10.14
N HIS A 156 3.93 -22.22 -10.85
CA HIS A 156 4.86 -23.18 -10.23
C HIS A 156 5.77 -22.51 -9.17
N SER A 157 6.24 -21.29 -9.43
CA SER A 157 7.06 -20.56 -8.46
C SER A 157 6.29 -20.22 -7.19
N VAL A 158 5.02 -19.77 -7.30
CA VAL A 158 4.15 -19.47 -6.15
C VAL A 158 3.93 -20.75 -5.34
N GLU A 159 3.59 -21.85 -6.00
CA GLU A 159 3.33 -23.13 -5.35
C GLU A 159 4.58 -23.68 -4.64
N LYS A 160 5.72 -23.73 -5.34
CA LYS A 160 7.00 -24.20 -4.79
C LYS A 160 7.41 -23.40 -3.56
N LEU A 161 7.33 -22.07 -3.61
CA LEU A 161 7.67 -21.22 -2.47
C LEU A 161 6.68 -21.40 -1.31
N SER A 162 5.40 -21.61 -1.58
CA SER A 162 4.39 -21.89 -0.55
C SER A 162 4.69 -23.20 0.17
N ILE A 163 4.96 -24.27 -0.56
CA ILE A 163 5.30 -25.58 0.00
C ILE A 163 6.59 -25.50 0.80
N SER A 164 7.68 -24.95 0.21
CA SER A 164 8.98 -24.82 0.87
C SER A 164 8.89 -24.05 2.19
N MET A 165 8.12 -22.96 2.20
CA MET A 165 7.91 -22.20 3.43
C MET A 165 7.18 -23.03 4.50
N MET A 166 6.10 -23.70 4.15
CA MET A 166 5.33 -24.53 5.09
C MET A 166 6.14 -25.72 5.60
N GLU A 167 6.97 -26.34 4.76
CA GLU A 167 7.95 -27.36 5.19
C GLU A 167 8.89 -26.83 6.27
N SER A 168 9.41 -25.60 6.10
CA SER A 168 10.29 -24.97 7.08
C SER A 168 9.63 -24.73 8.46
N TRP A 169 8.30 -24.79 8.56
CA TRP A 169 7.56 -24.63 9.82
C TRP A 169 7.41 -25.92 10.61
N LYS A 170 7.50 -27.08 9.95
CA LYS A 170 7.24 -28.40 10.59
C LYS A 170 8.13 -28.67 11.82
N GLU A 171 9.35 -28.18 11.82
CA GLU A 171 10.31 -28.36 12.91
C GLU A 171 10.20 -27.27 14.00
N ARG A 172 9.36 -26.24 13.79
CA ARG A 172 9.28 -25.10 14.68
C ARG A 172 8.06 -25.22 15.60
N LYS A 173 8.28 -25.02 16.91
CA LYS A 173 7.20 -25.01 17.90
C LYS A 173 6.24 -23.83 17.72
N GLN A 174 6.73 -22.72 17.23
CA GLN A 174 5.98 -21.48 17.04
C GLN A 174 6.59 -20.66 15.90
N ILE A 175 5.74 -19.99 15.13
CA ILE A 175 6.12 -19.05 14.08
C ILE A 175 5.44 -17.70 14.30
N THR A 176 6.09 -16.63 13.86
CA THR A 176 5.47 -15.31 13.74
C THR A 176 4.95 -15.17 12.31
N PHE A 177 3.67 -15.53 12.10
CA PHE A 177 3.07 -15.65 10.78
C PHE A 177 3.27 -14.39 9.90
N CYS A 178 3.06 -13.19 10.45
CA CYS A 178 3.29 -11.93 9.69
C CYS A 178 4.74 -11.79 9.18
N TYR A 179 5.72 -12.29 9.92
CA TYR A 179 7.12 -12.25 9.47
C TYR A 179 7.36 -13.24 8.33
N GLU A 180 6.85 -14.47 8.48
CA GLU A 180 7.01 -15.51 7.47
C GLU A 180 6.34 -15.11 6.15
N ILE A 181 5.12 -14.54 6.21
CA ILE A 181 4.42 -14.11 5.00
C ILE A 181 5.12 -12.93 4.31
N ARG A 182 5.69 -11.99 5.05
CA ARG A 182 6.51 -10.94 4.45
C ARG A 182 7.75 -11.50 3.76
N LYS A 183 8.37 -12.53 4.33
CA LYS A 183 9.47 -13.26 3.69
C LYS A 183 9.01 -13.96 2.41
N PHE A 184 7.83 -14.60 2.44
CA PHE A 184 7.23 -15.23 1.26
C PHE A 184 7.02 -14.22 0.12
N THR A 185 6.32 -13.13 0.39
CA THR A 185 5.97 -12.15 -0.65
C THR A 185 7.18 -11.45 -1.24
N ILE A 186 8.20 -11.09 -0.44
CA ILE A 186 9.41 -10.47 -0.99
C ILE A 186 10.21 -11.46 -1.84
N ASN A 187 10.36 -12.69 -1.40
CA ASN A 187 11.06 -13.72 -2.16
C ASN A 187 10.37 -13.98 -3.50
N LEU A 188 9.04 -14.04 -3.50
CA LEU A 188 8.26 -14.18 -4.72
C LEU A 188 8.47 -13.00 -5.67
N MET A 189 8.42 -11.75 -5.15
CA MET A 189 8.66 -10.56 -5.95
C MET A 189 10.09 -10.51 -6.51
N VAL A 190 11.10 -10.80 -5.69
CA VAL A 190 12.50 -10.81 -6.12
C VAL A 190 12.74 -11.86 -7.20
N LYS A 191 12.19 -13.06 -7.03
CA LYS A 191 12.26 -14.12 -8.04
C LYS A 191 11.57 -13.72 -9.34
N HIS A 192 10.36 -13.16 -9.24
CA HIS A 192 9.53 -12.84 -10.41
C HIS A 192 10.03 -11.61 -11.18
N LEU A 193 10.62 -10.63 -10.49
CA LEU A 193 11.09 -9.39 -11.10
C LEU A 193 12.55 -9.47 -11.55
N LEU A 194 13.39 -10.26 -10.86
CA LEU A 194 14.84 -10.25 -10.97
C LEU A 194 15.45 -11.64 -11.18
N SER A 195 14.65 -12.73 -11.22
CA SER A 195 15.10 -14.13 -11.32
C SER A 195 16.15 -14.53 -10.26
N ILE A 196 16.06 -13.97 -9.06
CA ILE A 196 16.93 -14.28 -7.93
C ILE A 196 16.24 -15.31 -7.04
N GLU A 197 16.93 -16.42 -6.76
CA GLU A 197 16.39 -17.45 -5.87
C GLU A 197 16.46 -17.04 -4.39
N PRO A 198 15.52 -17.51 -3.55
CA PRO A 198 15.44 -17.12 -2.14
C PRO A 198 16.69 -17.48 -1.32
N GLU A 199 17.43 -18.48 -1.74
CA GLU A 199 18.65 -18.99 -1.09
C GLU A 199 19.91 -18.17 -1.42
N GLU A 200 19.84 -17.31 -2.43
CA GLU A 200 20.99 -16.48 -2.84
C GLU A 200 21.27 -15.38 -1.80
N PRO A 201 22.54 -15.10 -1.50
CA PRO A 201 22.93 -14.07 -0.54
C PRO A 201 22.35 -12.68 -0.86
N ILE A 202 22.16 -12.36 -2.14
CA ILE A 202 21.59 -11.11 -2.61
C ILE A 202 20.11 -10.99 -2.24
N ALA A 203 19.35 -12.09 -2.20
CA ALA A 203 17.95 -12.10 -1.78
C ALA A 203 17.82 -11.70 -0.31
N PHE A 204 18.67 -12.20 0.57
CA PHE A 204 18.70 -11.83 1.99
C PHE A 204 19.03 -10.34 2.17
N LYS A 205 19.99 -9.82 1.42
CA LYS A 205 20.34 -8.39 1.46
C LYS A 205 19.18 -7.50 1.00
N ILE A 206 18.50 -7.88 -0.06
CA ILE A 206 17.31 -7.17 -0.56
C ILE A 206 16.21 -7.20 0.51
N LEU A 207 15.94 -8.34 1.12
CA LEU A 207 14.94 -8.49 2.18
C LEU A 207 15.23 -7.57 3.37
N GLU A 208 16.46 -7.54 3.89
CA GLU A 208 16.87 -6.70 5.02
C GLU A 208 16.75 -5.21 4.69
N ASP A 209 17.22 -4.80 3.52
CA ASP A 209 17.12 -3.43 3.06
C ASP A 209 15.65 -3.03 2.84
N PHE A 210 14.82 -3.93 2.31
CA PHE A 210 13.40 -3.66 2.10
C PHE A 210 12.63 -3.53 3.42
N GLN A 211 12.92 -4.35 4.41
CA GLN A 211 12.34 -4.22 5.76
C GLN A 211 12.74 -2.87 6.42
N THR A 212 13.99 -2.45 6.23
CA THR A 212 14.47 -1.16 6.73
C THR A 212 13.79 0.01 6.00
N PHE A 213 13.62 -0.10 4.69
CA PHE A 213 12.91 0.85 3.84
C PHE A 213 11.45 1.03 4.30
N MET A 214 10.74 -0.07 4.57
CA MET A 214 9.35 -0.04 5.02
C MET A 214 9.13 0.67 6.36
N LYS A 215 10.08 0.57 7.30
CA LYS A 215 10.00 1.26 8.59
C LYS A 215 9.93 2.80 8.46
N GLY A 216 10.42 3.33 7.35
CA GLY A 216 10.37 4.77 7.07
C GLY A 216 8.95 5.32 6.87
N PHE A 217 8.05 4.54 6.28
CA PHE A 217 6.68 4.98 5.97
C PHE A 217 5.84 5.27 7.22
N VAL A 218 6.14 4.60 8.32
CA VAL A 218 5.42 4.74 9.59
C VAL A 218 6.23 5.51 10.64
N SER A 219 7.32 6.19 10.23
CA SER A 219 8.20 6.96 11.11
C SER A 219 7.99 8.46 10.99
N LEU A 220 8.42 9.19 12.00
CA LEU A 220 8.51 10.65 11.90
C LEU A 220 9.55 11.03 10.82
N PRO A 221 9.24 12.01 9.96
CA PRO A 221 10.09 12.37 8.82
C PRO A 221 11.30 13.24 9.23
N VAL A 222 12.08 12.74 10.20
CA VAL A 222 13.26 13.43 10.73
C VAL A 222 14.52 12.79 10.15
N TYR A 223 15.25 13.52 9.31
CA TYR A 223 16.47 13.05 8.67
C TYR A 223 17.70 13.29 9.57
N ILE A 224 17.78 12.54 10.67
CA ILE A 224 18.92 12.51 11.60
C ILE A 224 19.51 11.10 11.57
N PRO A 225 20.84 10.92 11.55
CA PRO A 225 21.46 9.59 11.61
C PRO A 225 20.89 8.75 12.77
N GLY A 226 20.53 7.48 12.46
CA GLY A 226 19.93 6.55 13.42
C GLY A 226 18.39 6.54 13.44
N THR A 227 17.72 7.56 12.91
CA THR A 227 16.25 7.54 12.80
C THR A 227 15.76 6.55 11.75
N HIS A 228 14.56 6.00 11.93
CA HIS A 228 13.95 5.10 10.95
C HIS A 228 13.79 5.74 9.56
N TYR A 229 13.44 7.04 9.53
CA TYR A 229 13.33 7.77 8.27
C TYR A 229 14.69 7.87 7.53
N ALA A 230 15.75 8.29 8.22
CA ALA A 230 17.09 8.40 7.61
C ALA A 230 17.61 7.03 7.17
N ASN A 231 17.37 5.98 7.95
CA ASN A 231 17.74 4.61 7.60
C ASN A 231 16.97 4.10 6.38
N ALA A 232 15.67 4.42 6.26
CA ALA A 232 14.85 4.05 5.11
C ALA A 232 15.33 4.72 3.80
N VAL A 233 15.67 6.02 3.85
CA VAL A 233 16.25 6.73 2.68
C VAL A 233 17.57 6.08 2.25
N LYS A 234 18.44 5.71 3.21
CA LYS A 234 19.68 4.99 2.92
C LYS A 234 19.43 3.58 2.37
N ALA A 235 18.45 2.85 2.93
CA ALA A 235 18.06 1.53 2.44
C ALA A 235 17.56 1.59 1.00
N ARG A 236 16.72 2.57 0.65
CA ARG A 236 16.31 2.79 -0.74
C ARG A 236 17.49 3.04 -1.67
N ALA A 237 18.48 3.81 -1.24
CA ALA A 237 19.69 4.06 -2.04
C ALA A 237 20.51 2.76 -2.27
N ARG A 238 20.60 1.88 -1.25
CA ARG A 238 21.23 0.57 -1.39
C ARG A 238 20.44 -0.34 -2.34
N LEU A 239 19.13 -0.44 -2.18
CA LEU A 239 18.26 -1.19 -3.09
C LEU A 239 18.41 -0.70 -4.54
N SER A 240 18.41 0.62 -4.74
CA SER A 240 18.61 1.20 -6.09
C SER A 240 19.96 0.83 -6.68
N ARG A 241 21.02 0.78 -5.86
CA ARG A 241 22.35 0.36 -6.30
C ARG A 241 22.35 -1.11 -6.70
N THR A 242 21.78 -1.97 -5.85
CA THR A 242 21.67 -3.42 -6.14
C THR A 242 20.92 -3.68 -7.45
N VAL A 243 19.78 -3.04 -7.68
CA VAL A 243 19.03 -3.18 -8.93
C VAL A 243 19.85 -2.67 -10.14
N ARG A 244 20.60 -1.57 -9.99
CA ARG A 244 21.48 -1.04 -11.04
C ARG A 244 22.63 -2.01 -11.38
N GLU A 245 23.21 -2.63 -10.37
CA GLU A 245 24.26 -3.65 -10.56
C GLU A 245 23.70 -4.82 -11.38
N ILE A 246 22.51 -5.34 -11.04
CA ILE A 246 21.84 -6.40 -11.79
C ILE A 246 21.53 -5.97 -13.23
N ILE A 247 21.06 -4.74 -13.45
CA ILE A 247 20.80 -4.22 -14.80
C ILE A 247 22.09 -4.26 -15.64
N ARG A 248 23.19 -3.78 -15.09
CA ARG A 248 24.49 -3.72 -15.80
C ARG A 248 25.04 -5.11 -16.11
N GLU A 249 24.99 -6.03 -15.16
CA GLU A 249 25.39 -7.42 -15.37
C GLU A 249 24.62 -8.04 -16.53
N ARG A 250 23.30 -7.89 -16.58
CA ARG A 250 22.47 -8.44 -17.68
C ARG A 250 22.71 -7.78 -19.02
N GLN A 251 23.04 -6.49 -19.05
CA GLN A 251 23.39 -5.79 -20.28
C GLN A 251 24.75 -6.28 -20.85
N HIS A 252 25.70 -6.67 -19.99
CA HIS A 252 26.99 -7.22 -20.39
C HIS A 252 26.93 -8.69 -20.86
N GLU A 253 26.02 -9.49 -20.28
CA GLU A 253 25.91 -10.93 -20.59
C GLU A 253 25.08 -11.24 -21.86
N ASN A 254 24.81 -10.25 -22.73
CA ASN A 254 23.96 -10.44 -23.93
C ASN A 254 22.68 -11.23 -23.64
N MET A 255 21.81 -10.63 -22.82
CA MET A 255 20.44 -11.08 -22.50
C MET A 255 20.16 -12.56 -22.73
N ARG A 256 19.98 -13.31 -21.65
CA ARG A 256 19.65 -14.75 -21.66
C ARG A 256 18.55 -15.04 -22.69
N ALA A 257 18.79 -16.02 -23.55
CA ALA A 257 17.80 -16.49 -24.52
C ALA A 257 16.70 -17.24 -23.78
N GLY A 258 15.47 -16.68 -23.77
CA GLY A 258 14.30 -17.29 -23.15
C GLY A 258 13.20 -16.27 -22.83
N GLU A 259 12.05 -16.75 -22.34
CA GLU A 259 11.03 -15.90 -21.67
C GLU A 259 11.65 -15.41 -20.35
N GLY A 260 12.17 -14.18 -20.38
CA GLY A 260 12.83 -13.55 -19.24
C GLY A 260 11.84 -13.04 -18.19
N ASP A 261 12.37 -12.69 -17.03
CA ASP A 261 11.62 -12.02 -15.97
C ASP A 261 11.23 -10.58 -16.36
N PHE A 262 10.63 -9.85 -15.39
CA PHE A 262 10.22 -8.47 -15.63
C PHE A 262 11.36 -7.56 -16.11
N LEU A 263 12.53 -7.68 -15.50
CA LEU A 263 13.66 -6.85 -15.85
C LEU A 263 14.11 -7.12 -17.29
N ASP A 264 14.17 -8.38 -17.70
CA ASP A 264 14.53 -8.76 -19.08
C ASP A 264 13.54 -8.21 -20.10
N VAL A 265 12.24 -8.27 -19.79
CA VAL A 265 11.16 -7.71 -20.65
C VAL A 265 11.35 -6.19 -20.84
N ILE A 266 11.68 -5.46 -19.77
CA ILE A 266 11.91 -4.00 -19.84
C ILE A 266 13.17 -3.69 -20.63
N LEU A 267 14.27 -4.39 -20.35
CA LEU A 267 15.56 -4.16 -21.00
C LEU A 267 15.49 -4.47 -22.51
N LYS A 268 14.76 -5.52 -22.91
CA LYS A 268 14.52 -5.84 -24.34
C LYS A 268 13.73 -4.74 -25.04
N LYS A 269 12.70 -4.19 -24.40
CA LYS A 269 11.86 -3.12 -24.99
C LYS A 269 12.58 -1.76 -25.10
N ARG A 270 13.64 -1.51 -24.34
CA ARG A 270 14.40 -0.25 -24.27
C ARG A 270 13.53 0.99 -24.13
N SER A 271 12.35 0.85 -23.50
CA SER A 271 11.35 1.92 -23.39
C SER A 271 11.57 2.84 -22.20
N LEU A 272 12.38 2.40 -21.22
CA LEU A 272 12.67 3.12 -19.98
C LEU A 272 14.16 3.44 -19.88
N SER A 273 14.49 4.57 -19.25
CA SER A 273 15.86 4.85 -18.80
C SER A 273 16.27 3.93 -17.64
N GLU A 274 17.57 3.85 -17.32
CA GLU A 274 18.06 3.08 -16.17
C GLU A 274 17.36 3.52 -14.87
N GLU A 275 17.25 4.82 -14.64
CA GLU A 275 16.60 5.38 -13.45
C GLU A 275 15.09 5.07 -13.37
N GLU A 276 14.38 5.14 -14.49
CA GLU A 276 12.97 4.74 -14.59
C GLU A 276 12.82 3.24 -14.33
N THR A 277 13.72 2.41 -14.87
CA THR A 277 13.74 0.96 -14.66
C THR A 277 13.97 0.61 -13.19
N VAL A 278 14.97 1.22 -12.55
CA VAL A 278 15.21 1.02 -11.10
C VAL A 278 13.98 1.42 -10.29
N SER A 279 13.36 2.55 -10.63
CA SER A 279 12.21 3.04 -9.87
C SER A 279 11.00 2.11 -10.00
N ILE A 280 10.67 1.67 -11.21
CA ILE A 280 9.50 0.80 -11.43
C ILE A 280 9.68 -0.58 -10.81
N VAL A 281 10.90 -1.15 -10.82
CA VAL A 281 11.21 -2.41 -10.13
C VAL A 281 10.93 -2.28 -8.63
N LEU A 282 11.44 -1.22 -7.99
CA LEU A 282 11.22 -0.98 -6.56
C LEU A 282 9.75 -0.70 -6.23
N ASP A 283 9.02 0.00 -7.11
CA ASP A 283 7.59 0.29 -6.93
C ASP A 283 6.72 -0.98 -7.01
N ILE A 284 7.02 -1.88 -7.96
CA ILE A 284 6.30 -3.16 -8.07
C ILE A 284 6.62 -4.05 -6.87
N MET A 285 7.89 -4.10 -6.43
CA MET A 285 8.27 -4.81 -5.20
C MET A 285 7.52 -4.26 -3.99
N LEU A 286 7.41 -2.94 -3.86
CA LEU A 286 6.66 -2.30 -2.78
C LEU A 286 5.17 -2.68 -2.82
N GLY A 287 4.56 -2.63 -4.00
CA GLY A 287 3.16 -2.98 -4.21
C GLY A 287 2.84 -4.43 -3.85
N GLY A 288 3.68 -5.38 -4.26
CA GLY A 288 3.47 -6.81 -4.02
C GLY A 288 3.89 -7.29 -2.63
N TYR A 289 4.79 -6.58 -1.97
CA TYR A 289 5.33 -7.02 -0.68
C TYR A 289 4.36 -6.84 0.49
N GLU A 290 4.10 -5.60 0.90
CA GLU A 290 3.39 -5.33 2.16
C GLU A 290 1.89 -5.56 2.05
N THR A 291 1.29 -5.24 0.90
CA THR A 291 -0.16 -5.33 0.70
C THR A 291 -0.62 -6.78 0.68
N THR A 292 0.04 -7.63 -0.09
CA THR A 292 -0.27 -9.07 -0.18
C THR A 292 0.01 -9.77 1.14
N ALA A 293 1.16 -9.47 1.79
CA ALA A 293 1.49 -10.04 3.09
C ALA A 293 0.47 -9.66 4.18
N THR A 294 0.06 -8.40 4.23
CA THR A 294 -0.93 -7.92 5.18
C THR A 294 -2.29 -8.57 4.93
N LEU A 295 -2.71 -8.65 3.67
CA LEU A 295 -3.98 -9.29 3.32
C LEU A 295 -4.01 -10.77 3.71
N LEU A 296 -2.95 -11.50 3.40
CA LEU A 296 -2.85 -12.93 3.75
C LEU A 296 -2.86 -13.15 5.27
N ALA A 297 -2.16 -12.30 6.04
CA ALA A 297 -2.20 -12.35 7.49
C ALA A 297 -3.61 -12.06 8.04
N LEU A 298 -4.34 -11.12 7.44
CA LEU A 298 -5.72 -10.82 7.81
C LEU A 298 -6.68 -11.94 7.45
N ILE A 299 -6.50 -12.61 6.30
CA ILE A 299 -7.28 -13.79 5.92
C ILE A 299 -7.15 -14.87 7.00
N VAL A 300 -5.92 -15.21 7.39
CA VAL A 300 -5.70 -16.23 8.43
C VAL A 300 -6.31 -15.80 9.77
N TYR A 301 -6.20 -14.53 10.14
CA TYR A 301 -6.84 -13.97 11.33
C TYR A 301 -8.37 -14.14 11.28
N PHE A 302 -9.02 -13.78 10.17
CA PHE A 302 -10.48 -13.91 10.03
C PHE A 302 -10.92 -15.37 10.00
N LEU A 303 -10.20 -16.24 9.30
CA LEU A 303 -10.50 -17.68 9.25
C LEU A 303 -10.41 -18.34 10.62
N ALA A 304 -9.46 -17.93 11.46
CA ALA A 304 -9.34 -18.42 12.83
C ALA A 304 -10.56 -18.05 13.71
N HIS A 305 -11.28 -16.97 13.36
CA HIS A 305 -12.50 -16.53 14.06
C HIS A 305 -13.81 -16.94 13.36
N ALA A 306 -13.72 -17.62 12.22
CA ALA A 306 -14.87 -18.04 11.41
C ALA A 306 -14.74 -19.53 10.99
N PRO A 307 -14.91 -20.50 11.92
CA PRO A 307 -14.69 -21.92 11.63
C PRO A 307 -15.53 -22.48 10.49
N ALA A 308 -16.78 -22.01 10.33
CA ALA A 308 -17.65 -22.43 9.23
C ALA A 308 -17.11 -22.00 7.86
N VAL A 309 -16.55 -20.77 7.77
CA VAL A 309 -15.90 -20.26 6.56
C VAL A 309 -14.64 -21.08 6.26
N PHE A 310 -13.82 -21.37 7.28
CA PHE A 310 -12.63 -22.22 7.13
C PHE A 310 -12.98 -23.61 6.61
N GLN A 311 -14.03 -24.24 7.15
CA GLN A 311 -14.45 -25.57 6.73
C GLN A 311 -14.89 -25.58 5.27
N LYS A 312 -15.72 -24.61 4.85
CA LYS A 312 -16.16 -24.46 3.46
C LYS A 312 -14.98 -24.22 2.52
N LEU A 313 -14.03 -23.36 2.91
CA LEU A 313 -12.80 -23.13 2.16
C LEU A 313 -12.00 -24.43 1.99
N LYS A 314 -11.84 -25.19 3.07
CA LYS A 314 -11.14 -26.48 3.06
C LYS A 314 -11.82 -27.51 2.16
N GLU A 315 -13.14 -27.52 2.06
CA GLU A 315 -13.92 -28.39 1.17
C GLU A 315 -13.66 -28.07 -0.30
N GLU A 316 -13.64 -26.78 -0.68
CA GLU A 316 -13.27 -26.36 -2.04
C GLU A 316 -11.88 -26.86 -2.42
N HIS A 317 -10.87 -26.60 -1.57
CA HIS A 317 -9.50 -27.02 -1.85
C HIS A 317 -9.30 -28.53 -1.87
N ARG A 318 -10.06 -29.28 -1.06
CA ARG A 318 -10.08 -30.76 -1.10
C ARG A 318 -10.68 -31.27 -2.38
N ALA A 319 -11.74 -30.65 -2.89
CA ALA A 319 -12.35 -31.01 -4.17
C ALA A 319 -11.37 -30.84 -5.32
N ILE A 320 -10.68 -29.69 -5.37
CA ILE A 320 -9.63 -29.40 -6.37
C ILE A 320 -8.50 -30.44 -6.25
N ARG A 321 -7.99 -30.73 -5.06
CA ARG A 321 -6.90 -31.72 -4.89
C ARG A 321 -7.31 -33.13 -5.31
N LYS A 322 -8.57 -33.55 -5.08
CA LYS A 322 -9.09 -34.85 -5.48
C LYS A 322 -9.24 -35.03 -7.00
N SER A 323 -9.40 -33.93 -7.74
CA SER A 323 -9.49 -34.00 -9.20
C SER A 323 -8.13 -34.15 -9.91
N LYS A 324 -7.02 -34.06 -9.15
CA LYS A 324 -5.65 -34.12 -9.65
C LYS A 324 -4.96 -35.45 -9.25
N GLN A 325 -3.95 -35.81 -10.03
CA GLN A 325 -3.06 -36.93 -9.67
C GLN A 325 -2.19 -36.55 -8.46
N ASP A 326 -1.60 -37.55 -7.81
CA ASP A 326 -0.68 -37.30 -6.70
C ASP A 326 0.51 -36.45 -7.21
N GLU A 327 0.86 -35.44 -6.41
CA GLU A 327 1.94 -34.46 -6.71
C GLU A 327 1.76 -33.60 -7.97
N GLU A 328 0.65 -33.72 -8.69
CA GLU A 328 0.40 -32.83 -9.82
C GLU A 328 0.28 -31.37 -9.37
N PRO A 329 1.06 -30.43 -9.96
CA PRO A 329 1.06 -29.04 -9.53
C PRO A 329 -0.27 -28.34 -9.88
N LEU A 330 -0.57 -27.27 -9.14
CA LEU A 330 -1.70 -26.39 -9.46
C LEU A 330 -1.46 -25.66 -10.77
N ASN A 331 -2.53 -25.44 -11.51
CA ASN A 331 -2.52 -24.73 -12.78
C ASN A 331 -3.55 -23.57 -12.80
N TRP A 332 -3.68 -22.91 -13.93
CA TRP A 332 -4.61 -21.77 -14.08
C TRP A 332 -6.08 -22.19 -13.97
N GLU A 333 -6.44 -23.36 -14.50
CA GLU A 333 -7.78 -23.92 -14.43
C GLU A 333 -8.19 -24.24 -13.00
N ASP A 334 -7.25 -24.73 -12.17
CA ASP A 334 -7.48 -24.94 -10.74
C ASP A 334 -7.78 -23.61 -10.03
N TYR A 335 -7.01 -22.54 -10.33
CA TYR A 335 -7.26 -21.21 -9.80
C TYR A 335 -8.64 -20.69 -10.16
N GLN A 336 -9.09 -20.91 -11.38
CA GLN A 336 -10.43 -20.49 -11.82
C GLN A 336 -11.56 -21.21 -11.07
N GLN A 337 -11.33 -22.40 -10.52
CA GLN A 337 -12.29 -23.14 -9.70
C GLN A 337 -12.32 -22.66 -8.23
N MET A 338 -11.39 -21.81 -7.79
CA MET A 338 -11.30 -21.30 -6.41
C MET A 338 -12.24 -20.10 -6.17
N GLU A 339 -13.55 -20.29 -6.46
CA GLU A 339 -14.54 -19.22 -6.38
C GLU A 339 -14.77 -18.75 -4.93
N PHE A 340 -14.91 -19.69 -4.00
CA PHE A 340 -15.11 -19.33 -2.61
C PHE A 340 -13.86 -18.76 -1.98
N THR A 341 -12.67 -19.21 -2.37
CA THR A 341 -11.39 -18.61 -2.02
C THR A 341 -11.34 -17.14 -2.44
N ASN A 342 -11.75 -16.84 -3.67
CA ASN A 342 -11.82 -15.47 -4.15
C ASN A 342 -12.77 -14.60 -3.31
N ASN A 343 -13.93 -15.14 -2.92
CA ASN A 343 -14.88 -14.46 -2.03
C ASN A 343 -14.29 -14.20 -0.63
N VAL A 344 -13.53 -15.16 -0.09
CA VAL A 344 -12.79 -15.00 1.18
C VAL A 344 -11.76 -13.87 1.07
N ILE A 345 -11.02 -13.81 -0.04
CA ILE A 345 -10.03 -12.74 -0.30
C ILE A 345 -10.72 -11.37 -0.36
N LEU A 346 -11.83 -11.26 -1.10
CA LEU A 346 -12.59 -10.01 -1.24
C LEU A 346 -13.14 -9.53 0.10
N GLU A 347 -13.70 -10.44 0.89
CA GLU A 347 -14.23 -10.10 2.20
C GLU A 347 -13.12 -9.70 3.18
N ALA A 348 -11.98 -10.37 3.12
CA ALA A 348 -10.82 -9.98 3.91
C ALA A 348 -10.26 -8.61 3.50
N MET A 349 -10.28 -8.25 2.22
CA MET A 349 -9.93 -6.91 1.76
C MET A 349 -10.88 -5.86 2.33
N ARG A 350 -12.18 -6.11 2.31
CA ARG A 350 -13.20 -5.21 2.86
C ARG A 350 -13.04 -5.06 4.38
N CYS A 351 -13.03 -6.15 5.13
CA CYS A 351 -12.93 -6.12 6.59
C CYS A 351 -11.55 -5.69 7.08
N GLY A 352 -10.50 -6.04 6.35
CA GLY A 352 -9.11 -5.81 6.74
C GLY A 352 -8.59 -4.41 6.45
N ASN A 353 -9.20 -3.70 5.49
CA ASN A 353 -8.82 -2.33 5.12
C ASN A 353 -7.32 -2.17 4.86
N VAL A 354 -6.76 -3.01 3.99
CA VAL A 354 -5.32 -2.98 3.66
C VAL A 354 -4.89 -1.59 3.18
N VAL A 355 -5.74 -0.92 2.40
CA VAL A 355 -5.59 0.50 2.03
C VAL A 355 -6.77 1.27 2.59
N LYS A 356 -6.52 2.10 3.60
CA LYS A 356 -7.57 2.84 4.31
C LYS A 356 -8.01 4.10 3.57
N PHE A 357 -7.09 4.79 2.93
CA PHE A 357 -7.30 6.04 2.19
C PHE A 357 -6.15 6.28 1.22
N VAL A 358 -6.33 7.20 0.29
CA VAL A 358 -5.27 7.68 -0.61
C VAL A 358 -5.14 9.20 -0.53
N HIS A 359 -3.97 9.69 -0.90
CA HIS A 359 -3.69 11.12 -0.92
C HIS A 359 -3.95 11.70 -2.30
N ARG A 360 -4.85 12.69 -2.37
CA ARG A 360 -5.12 13.48 -3.57
C ARG A 360 -5.01 14.97 -3.26
N GLU A 361 -4.91 15.77 -4.28
CA GLU A 361 -4.95 17.24 -4.22
C GLU A 361 -5.82 17.75 -5.34
N ALA A 362 -6.67 18.74 -5.05
CA ALA A 362 -7.47 19.41 -6.06
C ALA A 362 -6.57 20.36 -6.87
N ILE A 363 -6.48 20.16 -8.20
CA ILE A 363 -5.66 21.01 -9.09
C ILE A 363 -6.39 22.29 -9.52
N ARG A 364 -7.68 22.39 -9.25
CA ARG A 364 -8.54 23.57 -9.44
C ARG A 364 -9.66 23.55 -8.40
N ASP A 365 -10.41 24.63 -8.30
CA ASP A 365 -11.63 24.65 -7.50
C ASP A 365 -12.66 23.65 -8.06
N VAL A 366 -13.13 22.74 -7.23
CA VAL A 366 -14.09 21.69 -7.60
C VAL A 366 -15.37 21.84 -6.80
N LYS A 367 -16.51 21.93 -7.47
CA LYS A 367 -17.83 21.89 -6.83
C LYS A 367 -18.38 20.48 -6.93
N PHE A 368 -18.77 19.91 -5.79
CA PHE A 368 -19.42 18.62 -5.69
C PHE A 368 -20.63 18.76 -4.75
N LYS A 369 -21.85 18.57 -5.28
CA LYS A 369 -23.11 18.87 -4.57
C LYS A 369 -23.03 20.30 -3.97
N GLU A 370 -23.26 20.44 -2.69
CA GLU A 370 -23.18 21.71 -1.94
C GLU A 370 -21.76 22.12 -1.55
N TYR A 371 -20.79 21.22 -1.67
CA TYR A 371 -19.42 21.47 -1.22
C TYR A 371 -18.55 22.09 -2.31
N LEU A 372 -17.67 22.99 -1.88
CA LEU A 372 -16.54 23.47 -2.66
C LEU A 372 -15.24 22.87 -2.10
N ILE A 373 -14.46 22.25 -2.96
CA ILE A 373 -13.12 21.76 -2.68
C ILE A 373 -12.16 22.75 -3.34
N PRO A 374 -11.42 23.57 -2.57
CA PRO A 374 -10.53 24.59 -3.15
C PRO A 374 -9.30 23.98 -3.82
N SER A 375 -8.83 24.64 -4.86
CA SER A 375 -7.53 24.35 -5.49
C SER A 375 -6.40 24.32 -4.44
N GLY A 376 -5.48 23.37 -4.55
CA GLY A 376 -4.36 23.18 -3.64
C GLY A 376 -4.69 22.52 -2.31
N TRP A 377 -5.97 22.24 -2.02
CA TRP A 377 -6.34 21.49 -0.82
C TRP A 377 -6.12 19.99 -1.03
N LYS A 378 -5.64 19.33 0.01
CA LYS A 378 -5.55 17.87 0.03
C LYS A 378 -6.95 17.27 0.13
N VAL A 379 -7.14 16.14 -0.52
CA VAL A 379 -8.39 15.38 -0.45
C VAL A 379 -8.05 13.94 -0.12
N LEU A 380 -8.69 13.42 0.92
CA LEU A 380 -8.48 12.07 1.41
C LEU A 380 -9.77 11.26 1.27
N PRO A 381 -9.98 10.56 0.14
CA PRO A 381 -11.05 9.58 0.04
C PRO A 381 -10.73 8.40 0.97
N VAL A 382 -11.63 8.14 1.93
CA VAL A 382 -11.50 7.10 2.96
C VAL A 382 -12.31 5.89 2.55
N PHE A 383 -11.63 4.81 2.17
CA PHE A 383 -12.28 3.57 1.73
C PHE A 383 -12.93 2.80 2.88
N THR A 384 -12.31 2.86 4.05
CA THR A 384 -12.82 2.21 5.27
C THR A 384 -14.25 2.58 5.57
N ALA A 385 -14.64 3.83 5.33
CA ALA A 385 -16.02 4.29 5.57
C ALA A 385 -17.03 3.55 4.68
N ALA A 386 -16.74 3.41 3.38
CA ALA A 386 -17.56 2.65 2.45
C ALA A 386 -17.61 1.16 2.77
N HIS A 387 -16.49 0.58 3.23
CA HIS A 387 -16.42 -0.84 3.59
C HIS A 387 -17.29 -1.21 4.80
N PHE A 388 -17.55 -0.25 5.68
CA PHE A 388 -18.40 -0.45 6.89
C PHE A 388 -19.73 0.30 6.82
N ASP A 389 -20.11 0.81 5.67
CA ASP A 389 -21.40 1.49 5.49
C ASP A 389 -22.53 0.44 5.47
N PRO A 390 -23.50 0.52 6.43
CA PRO A 390 -24.63 -0.42 6.47
C PRO A 390 -25.60 -0.26 5.29
N ASN A 391 -25.56 0.86 4.57
CA ASN A 391 -26.36 1.07 3.35
C ASN A 391 -25.75 0.32 2.16
N LEU A 392 -24.46 0.02 2.17
CA LEU A 392 -23.75 -0.70 1.11
C LEU A 392 -23.56 -2.20 1.44
N HIS A 393 -23.46 -2.54 2.71
CA HIS A 393 -23.19 -3.89 3.17
C HIS A 393 -24.10 -4.28 4.34
N GLU A 394 -24.86 -5.34 4.19
CA GLU A 394 -25.62 -5.91 5.29
C GLU A 394 -24.66 -6.45 6.36
N ASN A 395 -24.92 -6.14 7.66
CA ASN A 395 -24.06 -6.52 8.78
C ASN A 395 -22.56 -6.27 8.49
N PRO A 396 -22.14 -5.02 8.26
CA PRO A 396 -20.81 -4.71 7.72
C PRO A 396 -19.64 -5.12 8.64
N SER A 397 -19.90 -5.36 9.92
CA SER A 397 -18.89 -5.83 10.87
C SER A 397 -18.65 -7.34 10.79
N GLU A 398 -19.53 -8.09 10.15
CA GLU A 398 -19.44 -9.53 10.01
C GLU A 398 -18.52 -9.92 8.86
N PHE A 399 -17.65 -10.93 9.09
CA PHE A 399 -16.85 -11.54 8.05
C PHE A 399 -17.67 -12.61 7.33
N ASN A 400 -18.31 -12.23 6.22
CA ASN A 400 -19.21 -13.10 5.46
C ASN A 400 -18.83 -13.14 3.98
N PRO A 401 -17.98 -14.08 3.54
CA PRO A 401 -17.60 -14.22 2.13
C PRO A 401 -18.76 -14.48 1.17
N SER A 402 -19.90 -14.99 1.65
CA SER A 402 -21.04 -15.31 0.80
C SER A 402 -21.80 -14.08 0.26
N ARG A 403 -21.45 -12.87 0.74
CA ARG A 403 -22.01 -11.62 0.19
C ARG A 403 -21.52 -11.29 -1.24
N TRP A 404 -20.41 -11.90 -1.67
CA TRP A 404 -19.79 -11.62 -2.94
C TRP A 404 -20.34 -12.53 -4.03
N THR A 405 -21.16 -11.97 -4.93
CA THR A 405 -21.71 -12.67 -6.11
C THR A 405 -21.07 -12.19 -7.40
N VAL A 406 -20.62 -10.94 -7.45
CA VAL A 406 -19.91 -10.31 -8.58
C VAL A 406 -18.97 -9.24 -8.07
N CYS A 407 -17.75 -9.13 -8.57
CA CYS A 407 -16.83 -8.09 -8.18
C CYS A 407 -16.11 -7.46 -9.38
N ASN A 408 -16.08 -6.11 -9.41
CA ASN A 408 -15.24 -5.33 -10.30
C ASN A 408 -14.10 -4.69 -9.49
N GLN A 409 -12.86 -4.96 -9.89
CA GLN A 409 -11.67 -4.43 -9.19
C GLN A 409 -10.92 -3.41 -10.05
N LEU A 410 -10.40 -2.35 -9.40
CA LEU A 410 -9.66 -1.27 -10.05
C LEU A 410 -8.13 -1.36 -9.85
N CYS A 411 -7.64 -2.23 -8.95
CA CYS A 411 -6.21 -2.37 -8.68
C CYS A 411 -5.53 -3.26 -9.74
N PRO A 412 -4.47 -2.79 -10.43
CA PRO A 412 -3.75 -3.60 -11.42
C PRO A 412 -3.13 -4.88 -10.86
N GLY A 413 -2.65 -4.84 -9.60
CA GLY A 413 -2.02 -5.97 -8.93
C GLY A 413 -2.98 -6.96 -8.27
N ALA A 414 -4.28 -6.67 -8.26
CA ALA A 414 -5.25 -7.47 -7.52
C ALA A 414 -5.30 -8.93 -7.98
N GLU A 415 -5.31 -9.16 -9.28
CA GLU A 415 -5.37 -10.52 -9.83
C GLU A 415 -4.09 -11.32 -9.54
N LEU A 416 -2.91 -10.68 -9.61
CA LEU A 416 -1.65 -11.32 -9.24
C LEU A 416 -1.67 -11.75 -7.77
N ALA A 417 -2.03 -10.81 -6.88
CA ALA A 417 -2.13 -11.06 -5.45
C ALA A 417 -3.16 -12.16 -5.11
N LYS A 418 -4.29 -12.22 -5.84
CA LYS A 418 -5.28 -13.28 -5.65
C LYS A 418 -4.72 -14.67 -5.99
N VAL A 419 -3.97 -14.79 -7.09
CA VAL A 419 -3.32 -16.06 -7.46
C VAL A 419 -2.32 -16.47 -6.37
N GLU A 420 -1.44 -15.55 -5.95
CA GLU A 420 -0.46 -15.79 -4.89
C GLU A 420 -1.14 -16.28 -3.59
N ILE A 421 -2.16 -15.58 -3.16
CA ILE A 421 -2.92 -15.90 -1.94
C ILE A 421 -3.67 -17.22 -2.08
N SER A 422 -4.31 -17.48 -3.23
CA SER A 422 -5.11 -18.69 -3.45
C SER A 422 -4.26 -19.95 -3.41
N PHE A 423 -3.08 -19.92 -4.05
CA PHE A 423 -2.15 -21.05 -4.04
C PHE A 423 -1.55 -21.27 -2.65
N PHE A 424 -1.20 -20.18 -1.96
CA PHE A 424 -0.72 -20.28 -0.60
C PHE A 424 -1.81 -20.86 0.33
N LEU A 425 -3.06 -20.38 0.22
CA LEU A 425 -4.19 -20.89 1.02
C LEU A 425 -4.49 -22.36 0.72
N HIS A 426 -4.36 -22.80 -0.54
CA HIS A 426 -4.55 -24.20 -0.90
C HIS A 426 -3.70 -25.11 -0.03
N HIS A 427 -2.40 -24.86 0.01
CA HIS A 427 -1.49 -25.68 0.82
C HIS A 427 -1.69 -25.45 2.32
N LEU A 428 -1.99 -24.22 2.75
CA LEU A 428 -2.21 -23.91 4.17
C LEU A 428 -3.41 -24.68 4.73
N VAL A 429 -4.59 -24.59 4.09
CA VAL A 429 -5.83 -25.19 4.65
C VAL A 429 -5.87 -26.71 4.53
N LEU A 430 -5.10 -27.29 3.62
CA LEU A 430 -5.00 -28.75 3.51
C LEU A 430 -4.06 -29.36 4.56
N ASN A 431 -2.98 -28.65 4.93
CA ASN A 431 -1.94 -29.17 5.81
C ASN A 431 -2.06 -28.71 7.26
N TYR A 432 -2.80 -27.63 7.53
CA TYR A 432 -2.95 -27.07 8.89
C TYR A 432 -4.41 -27.00 9.34
N ARG A 433 -4.60 -26.89 10.67
CA ARG A 433 -5.92 -26.81 11.31
C ARG A 433 -6.09 -25.50 12.07
#